data_d9536b768693d5576484ed18c880f068
#
_entry.id   d9536b768693d5576484ed18c880f068
#
_cell.length_a   1.000
_cell.length_b   1.000
_cell.length_c   1.000
_cell.angle_alpha   90.00
_cell.angle_beta   90.00
_cell.angle_gamma   90.00
#
_symmetry.space_group_name_H-M   'P 1'
#
loop_
_entity.id
_entity.type
_entity.pdbx_description
1 polymer ?
#
loop_
_entity_poly.entity_id
_entity_poly.type
_entity_poly.pdbx_seq_one_letter_code
_entity_poly.pdbx_strand_id
1 'polypeptide(L)'
;MLTSVVCTLFEGDYHLGAAGLVNSLHASGFRGRFICGYRGALPFWAESSKSEPNATKVRMLDGIEIIFVPLNPAIHFTNYKPTFLLEAWKEIAPDAPKIYYLDPDIVIKCPWDVMERWAEGGIGLCEDVNFYLPPRHPIRLAWHDWLRSQNIIPHASQRERYYSGGFIGVPIAARSFLELWRDLIARAADITGSLDSIKHGNPTSLFHTIDQDALNIALMCTDVAINASGPEGMDFFSGGSLLSHAVGSRKPWRGGFLTNALRGYPPSMASKAFLNYATEPIPIFSSLSLMRLKATLTLAAFIGRFYRRS
;
A
#
# COMPACT_ATOMS: atom_id res chain seq x y z
N MET A 1 26.26 4.67 0.08
CA MET A 1 25.26 4.58 1.18
C MET A 1 24.31 3.45 0.83
N LEU A 2 23.96 2.59 1.81
CA LEU A 2 22.90 1.61 1.65
C LEU A 2 21.57 2.38 1.46
N THR A 3 20.89 2.12 0.37
CA THR A 3 19.64 2.81 0.03
C THR A 3 18.44 1.98 0.46
N SER A 4 17.41 2.63 0.97
CA SER A 4 16.14 1.99 1.27
C SER A 4 15.47 1.44 0.00
N VAL A 5 14.63 0.46 0.17
CA VAL A 5 13.93 -0.26 -0.91
C VAL A 5 12.44 -0.03 -0.79
N VAL A 6 11.80 0.26 -1.91
CA VAL A 6 10.34 0.37 -2.01
C VAL A 6 9.79 -0.81 -2.80
N CYS A 7 8.76 -1.46 -2.27
CA CYS A 7 8.07 -2.59 -2.87
C CYS A 7 6.61 -2.28 -3.17
N THR A 8 6.09 -2.86 -4.24
CA THR A 8 4.66 -2.84 -4.56
C THR A 8 4.24 -4.15 -5.23
N LEU A 9 2.95 -4.47 -5.16
CA LEU A 9 2.35 -5.62 -5.83
C LEU A 9 1.21 -5.15 -6.72
N PHE A 10 1.16 -5.61 -7.96
CA PHE A 10 0.06 -5.25 -8.87
C PHE A 10 -0.31 -6.33 -9.86
N GLU A 11 -1.54 -6.26 -10.33
CA GLU A 11 -2.07 -7.03 -11.46
C GLU A 11 -3.06 -6.19 -12.26
N GLY A 12 -3.36 -6.60 -13.49
CA GLY A 12 -4.29 -5.90 -14.37
C GLY A 12 -3.91 -4.43 -14.58
N ASP A 13 -4.88 -3.53 -14.52
CA ASP A 13 -4.69 -2.10 -14.76
C ASP A 13 -4.03 -1.33 -13.60
N TYR A 14 -3.74 -2.00 -12.48
CA TYR A 14 -3.02 -1.37 -11.36
C TYR A 14 -1.56 -1.02 -11.70
N HIS A 15 -1.01 -1.54 -12.80
CA HIS A 15 0.28 -1.08 -13.32
C HIS A 15 0.30 0.44 -13.62
N LEU A 16 -0.85 1.05 -13.95
CA LEU A 16 -0.97 2.50 -14.14
C LEU A 16 -0.81 3.25 -12.82
N GLY A 17 -1.36 2.69 -11.75
CA GLY A 17 -1.14 3.19 -10.41
C GLY A 17 0.32 3.08 -9.98
N ALA A 18 0.94 1.91 -10.20
CA ALA A 18 2.35 1.68 -9.90
C ALA A 18 3.28 2.66 -10.66
N ALA A 19 2.95 3.02 -11.91
CA ALA A 19 3.67 4.06 -12.64
C ALA A 19 3.53 5.44 -11.96
N GLY A 20 2.34 5.78 -11.46
CA GLY A 20 2.12 7.01 -10.67
C GLY A 20 2.90 7.01 -9.37
N LEU A 21 2.99 5.86 -8.69
CA LEU A 21 3.82 5.69 -7.50
C LEU A 21 5.30 5.94 -7.83
N VAL A 22 5.85 5.33 -8.90
CA VAL A 22 7.23 5.59 -9.35
C VAL A 22 7.46 7.06 -9.63
N ASN A 23 6.55 7.71 -10.35
CA ASN A 23 6.65 9.13 -10.65
C ASN A 23 6.67 9.99 -9.38
N SER A 24 5.86 9.65 -8.39
CA SER A 24 5.83 10.35 -7.11
C SER A 24 7.09 10.09 -6.28
N LEU A 25 7.63 8.86 -6.30
CA LEU A 25 8.93 8.52 -5.71
C LEU A 25 10.06 9.35 -6.33
N HIS A 26 10.09 9.42 -7.66
CA HIS A 26 11.08 10.24 -8.36
C HIS A 26 10.98 11.72 -7.95
N ALA A 27 9.77 12.26 -7.94
CA ALA A 27 9.52 13.66 -7.56
C ALA A 27 9.83 13.95 -6.08
N SER A 28 9.68 12.96 -5.18
CA SER A 28 10.03 13.08 -3.77
C SER A 28 11.54 13.08 -3.51
N GLY A 29 12.35 12.79 -4.54
CA GLY A 29 13.80 12.66 -4.43
C GLY A 29 14.28 11.25 -4.05
N PHE A 30 13.42 10.24 -4.07
CA PHE A 30 13.83 8.85 -3.90
C PHE A 30 14.83 8.45 -5.00
N ARG A 31 15.93 7.85 -4.58
CA ARG A 31 16.91 7.23 -5.46
C ARG A 31 17.33 5.90 -4.82
N GLY A 32 16.97 4.79 -5.47
CA GLY A 32 17.19 3.46 -4.91
C GLY A 32 16.45 2.39 -5.69
N ARG A 33 16.13 1.26 -5.06
CA ARG A 33 15.46 0.14 -5.70
C ARG A 33 13.96 0.23 -5.49
N PHE A 34 13.20 0.11 -6.59
CA PHE A 34 11.76 -0.05 -6.59
C PHE A 34 11.41 -1.44 -7.13
N ILE A 35 10.94 -2.33 -6.28
CA ILE A 35 10.69 -3.74 -6.60
C ILE A 35 9.20 -3.95 -6.82
N CYS A 36 8.83 -4.33 -8.05
CA CYS A 36 7.46 -4.58 -8.45
C CYS A 36 7.19 -6.08 -8.58
N GLY A 37 6.45 -6.67 -7.67
CA GLY A 37 5.85 -7.98 -7.90
C GLY A 37 4.60 -7.84 -8.77
N TYR A 38 4.51 -8.60 -9.88
CA TYR A 38 3.37 -8.49 -10.79
C TYR A 38 2.84 -9.83 -11.24
N ARG A 39 1.54 -9.88 -11.55
CA ARG A 39 0.87 -11.02 -12.19
C ARG A 39 0.31 -10.60 -13.54
N GLY A 40 0.46 -11.46 -14.54
CA GLY A 40 -0.02 -11.21 -15.90
C GLY A 40 1.02 -10.59 -16.81
N ALA A 41 0.59 -9.69 -17.70
CA ALA A 41 1.47 -9.08 -18.69
C ALA A 41 2.40 -8.04 -18.07
N LEU A 42 3.64 -7.98 -18.57
CA LEU A 42 4.57 -6.91 -18.23
C LEU A 42 3.98 -5.55 -18.68
N PRO A 43 4.00 -4.51 -17.85
CA PRO A 43 3.44 -3.22 -18.23
C PRO A 43 4.22 -2.53 -19.36
N PHE A 44 3.54 -1.74 -20.19
CA PHE A 44 4.15 -1.05 -21.33
C PHE A 44 5.35 -0.18 -20.93
N TRP A 45 5.31 0.40 -19.75
CA TRP A 45 6.40 1.24 -19.24
C TRP A 45 7.63 0.45 -18.77
N ALA A 46 7.58 -0.88 -18.84
CA ALA A 46 8.73 -1.76 -18.64
C ALA A 46 9.40 -2.21 -19.95
N GLU A 47 8.93 -1.78 -21.12
CA GLU A 47 9.43 -2.25 -22.43
C GLU A 47 10.94 -2.06 -22.65
N SER A 48 11.51 -0.99 -22.07
CA SER A 48 12.96 -0.72 -22.13
C SER A 48 13.79 -1.47 -21.08
N SER A 49 13.18 -2.39 -20.33
CA SER A 49 13.87 -3.16 -19.29
C SER A 49 14.78 -4.25 -19.88
N LYS A 50 15.93 -4.49 -19.24
CA LYS A 50 16.83 -5.59 -19.55
C LYS A 50 16.38 -6.85 -18.82
N SER A 51 16.54 -8.02 -19.44
CA SER A 51 16.29 -9.31 -18.79
C SER A 51 17.49 -9.70 -17.92
N GLU A 52 17.21 -10.14 -16.72
CA GLU A 52 18.16 -10.66 -15.76
C GLU A 52 17.87 -12.15 -15.48
N PRO A 53 18.77 -12.88 -14.80
CA PRO A 53 18.48 -14.23 -14.32
C PRO A 53 17.16 -14.29 -13.52
N ASN A 54 16.51 -15.45 -13.51
CA ASN A 54 15.22 -15.68 -12.82
C ASN A 54 14.01 -14.94 -13.40
N ALA A 55 14.03 -14.62 -14.71
CA ALA A 55 12.95 -13.92 -15.41
C ALA A 55 12.63 -12.51 -14.88
N THR A 56 13.44 -11.96 -13.96
CA THR A 56 13.32 -10.55 -13.55
C THR A 56 13.69 -9.63 -14.70
N LYS A 57 13.10 -8.45 -14.74
CA LYS A 57 13.46 -7.40 -15.67
C LYS A 57 13.81 -6.13 -14.92
N VAL A 58 14.87 -5.44 -15.36
CA VAL A 58 15.37 -4.23 -14.71
C VAL A 58 15.34 -3.06 -15.68
N ARG A 59 14.79 -1.95 -15.22
CA ARG A 59 14.79 -0.65 -15.89
C ARG A 59 15.45 0.40 -15.00
N MET A 60 16.42 1.11 -15.54
CA MET A 60 17.00 2.29 -14.88
C MET A 60 16.21 3.56 -15.24
N LEU A 61 15.88 4.35 -14.25
CA LEU A 61 15.10 5.58 -14.38
C LEU A 61 15.66 6.66 -13.45
N ASP A 62 16.57 7.48 -13.93
CA ASP A 62 17.15 8.63 -13.19
C ASP A 62 17.46 8.34 -11.71
N GLY A 63 18.31 7.32 -11.48
CA GLY A 63 18.74 6.90 -10.14
C GLY A 63 17.75 5.98 -9.41
N ILE A 64 16.62 5.62 -10.02
CA ILE A 64 15.74 4.56 -9.53
C ILE A 64 15.97 3.30 -10.36
N GLU A 65 16.31 2.20 -9.69
CA GLU A 65 16.38 0.88 -10.30
C GLU A 65 15.03 0.19 -10.12
N ILE A 66 14.27 0.05 -11.20
CA ILE A 66 12.95 -0.60 -11.18
C ILE A 66 13.14 -2.07 -11.53
N ILE A 67 12.77 -2.96 -10.62
CA ILE A 67 12.92 -4.42 -10.75
C ILE A 67 11.54 -5.06 -10.83
N PHE A 68 11.25 -5.74 -11.93
CA PHE A 68 9.98 -6.42 -12.18
C PHE A 68 10.13 -7.91 -11.87
N VAL A 69 9.39 -8.41 -10.90
CA VAL A 69 9.41 -9.80 -10.45
C VAL A 69 8.08 -10.46 -10.84
N PRO A 70 8.07 -11.41 -11.81
CA PRO A 70 6.86 -12.13 -12.15
C PRO A 70 6.46 -13.06 -11.00
N LEU A 71 5.19 -13.00 -10.58
CA LEU A 71 4.67 -13.76 -9.45
C LEU A 71 3.37 -14.47 -9.83
N ASN A 72 3.18 -15.65 -9.26
CA ASN A 72 1.91 -16.37 -9.38
C ASN A 72 1.55 -17.12 -8.08
N PRO A 73 1.44 -16.40 -6.94
CA PRO A 73 1.02 -17.03 -5.69
C PRO A 73 -0.44 -17.50 -5.80
N ALA A 74 -0.76 -18.58 -5.09
CA ALA A 74 -2.12 -19.11 -5.00
C ALA A 74 -3.07 -18.23 -4.17
N ILE A 75 -2.54 -17.23 -3.47
CA ILE A 75 -3.29 -16.32 -2.62
C ILE A 75 -3.42 -14.93 -3.26
N HIS A 76 -4.36 -14.14 -2.77
CA HIS A 76 -4.51 -12.75 -3.21
C HIS A 76 -3.26 -11.92 -2.87
N PHE A 77 -2.88 -10.99 -3.73
CA PHE A 77 -1.66 -10.18 -3.54
C PHE A 77 -1.62 -9.38 -2.24
N THR A 78 -2.76 -8.93 -1.73
CA THR A 78 -2.78 -8.26 -0.42
C THR A 78 -2.31 -9.19 0.69
N ASN A 79 -2.71 -10.46 0.65
CA ASN A 79 -2.29 -11.47 1.63
C ASN A 79 -0.84 -11.95 1.40
N TYR A 80 -0.25 -11.66 0.24
CA TYR A 80 1.14 -12.03 -0.09
C TYR A 80 2.17 -10.95 0.30
N LYS A 81 1.74 -9.77 0.73
CA LYS A 81 2.61 -8.63 1.06
C LYS A 81 3.81 -8.99 1.95
N PRO A 82 3.63 -9.56 3.16
CA PRO A 82 4.77 -9.84 4.02
C PRO A 82 5.71 -10.90 3.44
N THR A 83 5.21 -11.89 2.73
CA THR A 83 6.02 -12.88 2.02
C THR A 83 6.88 -12.22 0.97
N PHE A 84 6.28 -11.39 0.11
CA PHE A 84 7.00 -10.64 -0.93
C PHE A 84 8.08 -9.72 -0.35
N LEU A 85 7.79 -9.01 0.72
CA LEU A 85 8.77 -8.16 1.39
C LEU A 85 9.95 -8.96 1.92
N LEU A 86 9.72 -10.11 2.54
CA LEU A 86 10.76 -11.00 3.05
C LEU A 86 11.63 -11.57 1.92
N GLU A 87 11.01 -11.99 0.82
CA GLU A 87 11.71 -12.51 -0.37
C GLU A 87 12.53 -11.41 -1.04
N ALA A 88 11.94 -10.23 -1.28
CA ALA A 88 12.62 -9.07 -1.85
C ALA A 88 13.82 -8.64 -0.99
N TRP A 89 13.64 -8.62 0.31
CA TRP A 89 14.73 -8.27 1.24
C TRP A 89 15.84 -9.30 1.23
N LYS A 90 15.51 -10.61 1.21
CA LYS A 90 16.51 -11.68 1.21
C LYS A 90 17.26 -11.80 -0.11
N GLU A 91 16.56 -11.72 -1.23
CA GLU A 91 17.09 -12.15 -2.52
C GLU A 91 17.54 -10.99 -3.42
N ILE A 92 16.90 -9.81 -3.29
CA ILE A 92 17.16 -8.69 -4.17
C ILE A 92 17.91 -7.56 -3.45
N ALA A 93 17.61 -7.33 -2.19
CA ALA A 93 18.16 -6.22 -1.43
C ALA A 93 18.61 -6.60 -0.02
N PRO A 94 19.51 -7.61 0.14
CA PRO A 94 19.89 -8.13 1.46
C PRO A 94 20.54 -7.09 2.37
N ASP A 95 21.18 -6.08 1.80
CA ASP A 95 21.88 -5.02 2.53
C ASP A 95 21.00 -3.78 2.81
N ALA A 96 19.74 -3.78 2.41
CA ALA A 96 18.86 -2.62 2.61
C ALA A 96 18.58 -2.41 4.11
N PRO A 97 18.81 -1.21 4.64
CA PRO A 97 18.58 -0.91 6.06
C PRO A 97 17.08 -0.82 6.39
N LYS A 98 16.25 -0.54 5.40
CA LYS A 98 14.80 -0.41 5.51
C LYS A 98 14.12 -0.89 4.23
N ILE A 99 12.94 -1.46 4.38
CA ILE A 99 12.06 -1.80 3.28
C ILE A 99 10.70 -1.15 3.49
N TYR A 100 10.14 -0.62 2.40
CA TYR A 100 8.82 -0.01 2.39
C TYR A 100 7.89 -0.80 1.47
N TYR A 101 6.66 -0.97 1.88
CA TYR A 101 5.57 -1.39 1.01
C TYR A 101 4.61 -0.23 0.81
N LEU A 102 4.22 0.01 -0.42
CA LEU A 102 3.14 0.93 -0.77
C LEU A 102 2.20 0.23 -1.77
N ASP A 103 0.90 0.31 -1.51
CA ASP A 103 -0.08 -0.14 -2.48
C ASP A 103 0.09 0.66 -3.81
N PRO A 104 -0.14 0.03 -4.97
CA PRO A 104 0.13 0.66 -6.26
C PRO A 104 -0.74 1.90 -6.56
N ASP A 105 -1.77 2.14 -5.77
CA ASP A 105 -2.66 3.31 -5.86
C ASP A 105 -2.36 4.39 -4.81
N ILE A 106 -1.15 4.36 -4.28
CA ILE A 106 -0.59 5.42 -3.41
C ILE A 106 0.36 6.31 -4.23
N VAL A 107 0.36 7.60 -3.93
CA VAL A 107 1.38 8.55 -4.37
C VAL A 107 1.99 9.26 -3.17
N ILE A 108 3.29 9.55 -3.23
CA ILE A 108 4.05 10.25 -2.19
C ILE A 108 3.96 11.74 -2.44
N LYS A 109 3.73 12.52 -1.38
CA LYS A 109 3.56 13.98 -1.42
C LYS A 109 4.65 14.75 -0.67
N CYS A 110 5.42 14.07 0.17
CA CYS A 110 6.50 14.65 0.96
C CYS A 110 7.88 14.32 0.35
N PRO A 111 8.93 15.04 0.73
CA PRO A 111 10.31 14.66 0.42
C PRO A 111 10.64 13.27 0.98
N TRP A 112 11.50 12.52 0.26
CA TRP A 112 11.83 11.15 0.65
C TRP A 112 12.52 11.03 2.01
N ASP A 113 13.27 12.04 2.42
CA ASP A 113 13.92 12.07 3.74
C ASP A 113 12.91 12.05 4.90
N VAL A 114 11.68 12.54 4.70
CA VAL A 114 10.58 12.40 5.67
C VAL A 114 10.18 10.93 5.81
N MET A 115 10.11 10.20 4.69
CA MET A 115 9.80 8.77 4.70
C MET A 115 10.92 7.98 5.40
N GLU A 116 12.18 8.36 5.18
CA GLU A 116 13.32 7.73 5.85
C GLU A 116 13.27 7.91 7.37
N ARG A 117 12.96 9.12 7.83
CA ARG A 117 12.80 9.41 9.27
C ARG A 117 11.56 8.69 9.84
N TRP A 118 10.50 8.56 9.07
CA TRP A 118 9.27 7.91 9.54
C TRP A 118 9.49 6.44 9.95
N ALA A 119 10.33 5.70 9.22
CA ALA A 119 10.68 4.32 9.58
C ALA A 119 12.02 4.21 10.35
N GLU A 120 12.50 5.29 10.98
CA GLU A 120 13.70 5.26 11.79
C GLU A 120 13.38 4.80 13.22
N GLY A 121 14.03 3.72 13.65
CA GLY A 121 13.87 3.16 15.00
C GLY A 121 12.52 2.49 15.28
N GLY A 122 11.62 2.40 14.30
CA GLY A 122 10.31 1.76 14.47
C GLY A 122 9.61 1.50 13.14
N ILE A 123 8.49 0.78 13.20
CA ILE A 123 7.66 0.51 12.04
C ILE A 123 6.85 1.76 11.69
N GLY A 124 7.04 2.28 10.46
CA GLY A 124 6.25 3.39 9.91
C GLY A 124 4.87 2.91 9.46
N LEU A 125 3.80 3.50 9.98
CA LEU A 125 2.41 3.13 9.70
C LEU A 125 1.50 4.35 9.61
N CYS A 126 0.35 4.19 8.94
CA CYS A 126 -0.72 5.17 8.91
C CYS A 126 -2.01 4.56 9.46
N GLU A 127 -2.74 5.30 10.28
CA GLU A 127 -4.03 4.86 10.80
C GLU A 127 -5.05 4.71 9.66
N ASP A 128 -5.87 3.67 9.74
CA ASP A 128 -7.02 3.48 8.86
C ASP A 128 -8.22 4.29 9.34
N VAL A 129 -9.00 4.80 8.40
CA VAL A 129 -10.20 5.60 8.72
C VAL A 129 -11.44 4.76 8.99
N ASN A 130 -11.46 3.54 8.49
CA ASN A 130 -12.66 2.68 8.54
C ASN A 130 -12.83 2.02 9.90
N PHE A 131 -11.77 1.91 10.70
CA PHE A 131 -11.80 1.18 11.96
C PHE A 131 -11.04 1.92 13.06
N TYR A 132 -11.78 2.30 14.10
CA TYR A 132 -11.22 2.66 15.39
C TYR A 132 -11.43 1.48 16.33
N LEU A 133 -10.36 0.74 16.65
CA LEU A 133 -10.41 -0.46 17.49
C LEU A 133 -9.66 -0.24 18.80
N PRO A 134 -10.28 0.39 19.81
CA PRO A 134 -9.65 0.55 21.12
C PRO A 134 -9.40 -0.81 21.78
N PRO A 135 -8.57 -0.87 22.86
CA PRO A 135 -8.12 -2.13 23.47
C PRO A 135 -9.25 -3.08 23.88
N ARG A 136 -10.41 -2.55 24.24
CA ARG A 136 -11.59 -3.34 24.66
C ARG A 136 -12.67 -3.47 23.59
N HIS A 137 -12.36 -3.13 22.35
CA HIS A 137 -13.32 -3.35 21.25
C HIS A 137 -13.63 -4.85 21.09
N PRO A 138 -14.88 -5.26 20.87
CA PRO A 138 -15.25 -6.68 20.75
C PRO A 138 -14.39 -7.50 19.77
N ILE A 139 -14.09 -6.95 18.60
CA ILE A 139 -13.20 -7.61 17.62
C ILE A 139 -11.80 -7.81 18.20
N ARG A 140 -11.23 -6.83 18.91
CA ARG A 140 -9.90 -6.95 19.50
C ARG A 140 -9.89 -7.98 20.64
N LEU A 141 -10.97 -8.06 21.43
CA LEU A 141 -11.13 -9.12 22.42
C LEU A 141 -11.21 -10.50 21.75
N ALA A 142 -11.93 -10.63 20.65
CA ALA A 142 -11.97 -11.88 19.88
C ALA A 142 -10.58 -12.24 19.31
N TRP A 143 -9.77 -11.26 18.88
CA TRP A 143 -8.36 -11.50 18.50
C TRP A 143 -7.53 -12.00 19.68
N HIS A 144 -7.71 -11.49 20.89
CA HIS A 144 -7.04 -11.99 22.08
C HIS A 144 -7.41 -13.45 22.36
N ASP A 145 -8.68 -13.81 22.26
CA ASP A 145 -9.14 -15.17 22.48
C ASP A 145 -8.59 -16.13 21.41
N TRP A 146 -8.58 -15.69 20.15
CA TRP A 146 -7.98 -16.44 19.06
C TRP A 146 -6.47 -16.64 19.25
N LEU A 147 -5.72 -15.59 19.60
CA LEU A 147 -4.29 -15.68 19.88
C LEU A 147 -3.99 -16.70 21.00
N ARG A 148 -4.78 -16.68 22.09
CA ARG A 148 -4.67 -17.68 23.15
C ARG A 148 -4.90 -19.11 22.65
N SER A 149 -5.88 -19.32 21.78
CA SER A 149 -6.13 -20.63 21.16
C SER A 149 -4.98 -21.11 20.27
N GLN A 150 -4.19 -20.16 19.74
CA GLN A 150 -2.98 -20.42 18.96
C GLN A 150 -1.70 -20.54 19.82
N ASN A 151 -1.81 -20.49 21.15
CA ASN A 151 -0.70 -20.41 22.11
C ASN A 151 0.23 -19.20 21.85
N ILE A 152 -0.31 -18.08 21.37
CA ILE A 152 0.40 -16.82 21.17
C ILE A 152 -0.03 -15.84 22.27
N ILE A 153 0.96 -15.28 22.98
CA ILE A 153 0.71 -14.31 24.05
C ILE A 153 0.93 -12.90 23.46
N PRO A 154 -0.10 -12.04 23.44
CA PRO A 154 0.09 -10.66 23.02
C PRO A 154 0.93 -9.89 24.05
N HIS A 155 2.00 -9.24 23.60
CA HIS A 155 2.89 -8.43 24.44
C HIS A 155 2.36 -6.99 24.58
N ALA A 156 1.86 -6.41 23.48
CA ALA A 156 1.41 -5.03 23.40
C ALA A 156 -0.12 -4.94 23.30
N SER A 157 -0.83 -5.53 24.25
CA SER A 157 -2.30 -5.63 24.24
C SER A 157 -3.02 -4.27 24.33
N GLN A 158 -2.32 -3.19 24.70
CA GLN A 158 -2.86 -1.83 24.86
C GLN A 158 -2.79 -1.01 23.55
N ARG A 159 -2.60 -1.62 22.39
CA ARG A 159 -2.67 -0.91 21.10
C ARG A 159 -4.08 -0.31 20.92
N GLU A 160 -4.14 1.00 20.70
CA GLU A 160 -5.40 1.75 20.66
C GLU A 160 -5.90 2.00 19.25
N ARG A 161 -5.03 1.87 18.26
CA ARG A 161 -5.30 2.25 16.87
C ARG A 161 -5.29 1.06 15.95
N TYR A 162 -5.96 1.20 14.82
CA TYR A 162 -5.98 0.25 13.72
C TYR A 162 -5.29 0.86 12.52
N TYR A 163 -4.32 0.16 11.97
CA TYR A 163 -3.45 0.69 10.93
C TYR A 163 -3.78 0.09 9.57
N SER A 164 -3.63 0.91 8.53
CA SER A 164 -3.85 0.52 7.14
C SER A 164 -2.72 -0.38 6.65
N GLY A 165 -3.09 -1.46 5.92
CA GLY A 165 -2.14 -2.34 5.24
C GLY A 165 -1.61 -1.79 3.91
N GLY A 166 -2.02 -0.58 3.49
CA GLY A 166 -1.59 0.03 2.23
C GLY A 166 -0.20 0.64 2.27
N PHE A 167 0.30 1.00 3.45
CA PHE A 167 1.64 1.51 3.68
C PHE A 167 2.26 0.88 4.91
N ILE A 168 3.51 0.45 4.77
CA ILE A 168 4.36 0.04 5.89
C ILE A 168 5.82 0.34 5.57
N GLY A 169 6.55 0.93 6.52
CA GLY A 169 8.01 1.07 6.49
C GLY A 169 8.63 0.24 7.61
N VAL A 170 9.53 -0.68 7.28
CA VAL A 170 10.11 -1.62 8.24
C VAL A 170 11.63 -1.49 8.26
N PRO A 171 12.24 -1.10 9.40
CA PRO A 171 13.68 -1.15 9.56
C PRO A 171 14.17 -2.59 9.73
N ILE A 172 15.44 -2.85 9.36
CA ILE A 172 16.04 -4.21 9.42
C ILE A 172 15.92 -4.84 10.82
N ALA A 173 16.01 -4.05 11.87
CA ALA A 173 15.85 -4.50 13.24
C ALA A 173 14.45 -5.05 13.56
N ALA A 174 13.44 -4.68 12.76
CA ALA A 174 12.07 -5.15 12.90
C ALA A 174 11.68 -6.21 11.86
N ARG A 175 12.62 -6.84 11.16
CA ARG A 175 12.34 -7.83 10.12
C ARG A 175 11.47 -8.99 10.61
N SER A 176 11.69 -9.47 11.84
CA SER A 176 10.90 -10.54 12.45
C SER A 176 9.40 -10.23 12.56
N PHE A 177 9.03 -8.93 12.55
CA PHE A 177 7.64 -8.51 12.46
C PHE A 177 6.97 -8.95 11.15
N LEU A 178 7.68 -8.90 10.02
CA LEU A 178 7.14 -9.38 8.74
C LEU A 178 6.93 -10.90 8.75
N GLU A 179 7.80 -11.64 9.44
CA GLU A 179 7.65 -13.10 9.61
C GLU A 179 6.40 -13.42 10.43
N LEU A 180 6.21 -12.73 11.54
CA LEU A 180 5.00 -12.84 12.34
C LEU A 180 3.72 -12.48 11.57
N TRP A 181 3.73 -11.38 10.83
CA TRP A 181 2.59 -10.98 10.01
C TRP A 181 2.25 -12.03 8.95
N ARG A 182 3.24 -12.57 8.23
CA ARG A 182 3.07 -13.67 7.29
C ARG A 182 2.44 -14.90 7.95
N ASP A 183 2.97 -15.31 9.10
CA ASP A 183 2.53 -16.51 9.79
C ASP A 183 1.10 -16.37 10.33
N LEU A 184 0.70 -15.17 10.76
CA LEU A 184 -0.69 -14.89 11.16
C LEU A 184 -1.65 -14.89 9.97
N ILE A 185 -1.24 -14.39 8.79
CA ILE A 185 -2.03 -14.54 7.55
C ILE A 185 -2.22 -16.03 7.21
N ALA A 186 -1.16 -16.82 7.28
CA ALA A 186 -1.25 -18.26 7.01
C ALA A 186 -2.23 -18.97 7.96
N ARG A 187 -2.21 -18.64 9.25
CA ARG A 187 -3.15 -19.18 10.25
C ARG A 187 -4.59 -18.70 10.07
N ALA A 188 -4.79 -17.51 9.48
CA ALA A 188 -6.12 -17.00 9.18
C ALA A 188 -6.86 -17.90 8.18
N ALA A 189 -6.15 -18.66 7.34
CA ALA A 189 -6.73 -19.59 6.39
C ALA A 189 -7.62 -20.66 7.07
N ASP A 190 -7.28 -21.10 8.29
CA ASP A 190 -8.08 -22.07 9.04
C ASP A 190 -9.47 -21.53 9.41
N ILE A 191 -9.62 -20.19 9.45
CA ILE A 191 -10.89 -19.52 9.77
C ILE A 191 -11.62 -19.07 8.52
N THR A 192 -10.86 -18.55 7.54
CA THR A 192 -11.44 -17.97 6.32
C THR A 192 -11.68 -19.01 5.22
N GLY A 193 -11.07 -20.19 5.33
CA GLY A 193 -11.14 -21.26 4.34
C GLY A 193 -10.32 -20.99 3.07
N SER A 194 -10.00 -19.73 2.77
CA SER A 194 -9.20 -19.31 1.62
C SER A 194 -8.51 -17.98 1.89
N LEU A 195 -7.39 -17.75 1.19
CA LEU A 195 -6.65 -16.47 1.18
C LEU A 195 -6.66 -15.82 -0.22
N ASP A 196 -7.57 -16.23 -1.10
CA ASP A 196 -7.64 -15.76 -2.50
C ASP A 196 -8.44 -14.46 -2.68
N SER A 197 -8.98 -13.90 -1.61
CA SER A 197 -9.75 -12.66 -1.60
C SER A 197 -9.20 -11.62 -0.62
N ILE A 198 -9.53 -10.34 -0.86
CA ILE A 198 -9.17 -9.22 0.04
C ILE A 198 -10.02 -9.28 1.31
N LYS A 199 -11.32 -9.60 1.17
CA LYS A 199 -12.29 -9.55 2.26
C LYS A 199 -12.93 -10.90 2.48
N HIS A 200 -13.17 -11.22 3.75
CA HIS A 200 -13.88 -12.43 4.17
C HIS A 200 -15.03 -12.07 5.11
N GLY A 201 -16.16 -12.76 4.93
CA GLY A 201 -17.33 -12.60 5.81
C GLY A 201 -17.88 -11.17 5.83
N ASN A 202 -18.31 -10.74 7.01
CA ASN A 202 -18.83 -9.41 7.26
C ASN A 202 -17.86 -8.58 8.12
N PRO A 203 -18.11 -7.27 8.32
CA PRO A 203 -17.20 -6.39 9.10
C PRO A 203 -16.97 -6.81 10.55
N THR A 204 -17.77 -7.71 11.12
CA THR A 204 -17.60 -8.25 12.48
C THR A 204 -16.91 -9.61 12.50
N SER A 205 -16.52 -10.15 11.34
CA SER A 205 -15.73 -11.39 11.25
C SER A 205 -14.36 -11.20 11.85
N LEU A 206 -13.79 -12.25 12.43
CA LEU A 206 -12.48 -12.23 13.09
C LEU A 206 -11.37 -11.73 12.16
N PHE A 207 -11.44 -12.12 10.88
CA PHE A 207 -10.60 -11.64 9.79
C PHE A 207 -11.51 -11.15 8.66
N HIS A 208 -11.85 -9.86 8.64
CA HIS A 208 -12.62 -9.28 7.54
C HIS A 208 -11.72 -8.80 6.40
N THR A 209 -10.68 -8.04 6.71
CA THR A 209 -9.63 -7.64 5.76
C THR A 209 -8.34 -8.36 6.18
N ILE A 210 -8.15 -9.55 5.63
CA ILE A 210 -7.24 -10.57 6.17
C ILE A 210 -5.83 -10.02 6.41
N ASP A 211 -5.21 -9.41 5.40
CA ASP A 211 -3.86 -8.86 5.50
C ASP A 211 -3.76 -7.75 6.57
N GLN A 212 -4.73 -6.84 6.58
CA GLN A 212 -4.74 -5.68 7.47
C GLN A 212 -5.09 -6.10 8.91
N ASP A 213 -6.03 -7.02 9.11
CA ASP A 213 -6.35 -7.55 10.43
C ASP A 213 -5.16 -8.32 11.01
N ALA A 214 -4.51 -9.16 10.20
CA ALA A 214 -3.31 -9.89 10.62
C ALA A 214 -2.13 -8.94 10.93
N LEU A 215 -1.95 -7.84 10.17
CA LEU A 215 -1.00 -6.77 10.48
C LEU A 215 -1.25 -6.21 11.89
N ASN A 216 -2.50 -5.85 12.18
CA ASN A 216 -2.87 -5.25 13.47
C ASN A 216 -2.79 -6.25 14.63
N ILE A 217 -3.05 -7.52 14.38
CA ILE A 217 -2.81 -8.60 15.36
C ILE A 217 -1.31 -8.77 15.61
N ALA A 218 -0.47 -8.75 14.55
CA ALA A 218 0.98 -8.82 14.69
C ALA A 218 1.53 -7.68 15.57
N LEU A 219 0.98 -6.47 15.41
CA LEU A 219 1.34 -5.32 16.25
C LEU A 219 0.97 -5.50 17.72
N MET A 220 -0.03 -6.33 18.04
CA MET A 220 -0.33 -6.70 19.44
C MET A 220 0.66 -7.70 20.02
N CYS A 221 1.41 -8.41 19.17
CA CYS A 221 2.33 -9.46 19.55
C CYS A 221 3.81 -9.05 19.44
N THR A 222 4.10 -7.75 19.30
CA THR A 222 5.47 -7.23 19.19
C THR A 222 5.67 -6.01 20.08
N ASP A 223 6.89 -5.88 20.61
CA ASP A 223 7.35 -4.69 21.35
C ASP A 223 8.05 -3.67 20.46
N VAL A 224 8.10 -3.92 19.14
CA VAL A 224 8.69 -2.97 18.19
C VAL A 224 7.98 -1.62 18.27
N ALA A 225 8.75 -0.55 18.29
CA ALA A 225 8.21 0.80 18.27
C ALA A 225 7.40 1.05 17.00
N ILE A 226 6.31 1.81 17.10
CA ILE A 226 5.47 2.20 15.99
C ILE A 226 5.57 3.72 15.84
N ASN A 227 5.96 4.15 14.63
CA ASN A 227 5.96 5.54 14.22
C ASN A 227 4.73 5.75 13.33
N ALA A 228 3.66 6.27 13.88
CA ALA A 228 2.39 6.38 13.18
C ALA A 228 2.03 7.83 12.85
N SER A 229 1.41 8.03 11.68
CA SER A 229 0.58 9.20 11.42
C SER A 229 -0.90 8.83 11.58
N GLY A 230 -1.75 9.84 11.76
CA GLY A 230 -3.19 9.66 11.70
C GLY A 230 -3.68 9.42 10.26
N PRO A 231 -5.01 9.25 10.06
CA PRO A 231 -5.59 8.96 8.74
C PRO A 231 -5.35 10.04 7.69
N GLU A 232 -5.07 11.29 8.11
CA GLU A 232 -4.66 12.39 7.23
C GLU A 232 -3.36 12.09 6.49
N GLY A 233 -2.48 11.26 7.05
CA GLY A 233 -1.22 10.85 6.43
C GLY A 233 -1.38 10.17 5.08
N MET A 234 -2.57 9.61 4.79
CA MET A 234 -2.92 8.98 3.51
C MET A 234 -4.03 9.73 2.74
N ASP A 235 -4.32 10.98 3.08
CA ASP A 235 -5.44 11.76 2.54
C ASP A 235 -6.82 11.14 2.78
N PHE A 236 -6.98 10.33 3.81
CA PHE A 236 -8.32 9.88 4.22
C PHE A 236 -9.14 11.04 4.79
N PHE A 237 -8.46 12.01 5.39
CA PHE A 237 -9.00 13.33 5.76
C PHE A 237 -8.21 14.44 5.08
N SER A 238 -8.81 15.64 5.00
CA SER A 238 -8.16 16.81 4.43
C SER A 238 -7.00 17.31 5.29
N GLY A 239 -5.97 17.86 4.65
CA GLY A 239 -4.80 18.45 5.30
C GLY A 239 -3.57 17.56 5.35
N GLY A 240 -3.64 16.34 4.85
CA GLY A 240 -2.49 15.44 4.79
C GLY A 240 -1.42 15.89 3.79
N SER A 241 -0.16 15.67 4.14
CA SER A 241 1.00 16.07 3.36
C SER A 241 1.98 14.93 3.07
N LEU A 242 1.74 13.73 3.57
CA LEU A 242 2.67 12.60 3.47
C LEU A 242 2.42 11.75 2.23
N LEU A 243 1.29 11.09 2.20
CA LEU A 243 0.86 10.16 1.16
C LEU A 243 -0.55 10.54 0.66
N SER A 244 -0.96 9.93 -0.44
CA SER A 244 -2.34 10.00 -0.90
C SER A 244 -2.75 8.64 -1.45
N HIS A 245 -3.76 8.01 -0.88
CA HIS A 245 -4.19 6.65 -1.19
C HIS A 245 -5.56 6.64 -1.86
N ALA A 246 -5.62 6.17 -3.10
CA ALA A 246 -6.86 6.08 -3.87
C ALA A 246 -7.65 4.80 -3.54
N VAL A 247 -8.11 4.69 -2.28
CA VAL A 247 -8.88 3.53 -1.82
C VAL A 247 -10.19 3.32 -2.58
N GLY A 248 -10.70 2.09 -2.55
CA GLY A 248 -11.96 1.70 -3.17
C GLY A 248 -11.83 1.40 -4.67
N SER A 249 -12.96 1.16 -5.34
CA SER A 249 -13.01 0.65 -6.72
C SER A 249 -12.83 1.74 -7.79
N ARG A 250 -13.04 3.03 -7.44
CA ARG A 250 -12.95 4.16 -8.38
C ARG A 250 -11.52 4.65 -8.48
N LYS A 251 -10.73 3.99 -9.32
CA LYS A 251 -9.31 4.34 -9.48
C LYS A 251 -9.13 5.56 -10.39
N PRO A 252 -8.18 6.47 -10.07
CA PRO A 252 -7.95 7.72 -10.81
C PRO A 252 -7.68 7.49 -12.30
N TRP A 253 -6.96 6.44 -12.65
CA TRP A 253 -6.59 6.13 -14.04
C TRP A 253 -7.74 5.62 -14.90
N ARG A 254 -8.84 5.16 -14.28
CA ARG A 254 -10.05 4.71 -14.98
C ARG A 254 -10.94 5.88 -15.43
N GLY A 255 -10.70 7.09 -14.92
CA GLY A 255 -11.50 8.27 -15.26
C GLY A 255 -12.95 8.18 -14.78
N GLY A 256 -13.90 8.59 -15.64
CA GLY A 256 -15.34 8.56 -15.32
C GLY A 256 -15.76 9.57 -14.25
N PHE A 257 -14.97 10.61 -14.02
CA PHE A 257 -15.19 11.57 -12.93
C PHE A 257 -16.56 12.26 -12.97
N LEU A 258 -16.99 12.70 -14.17
CA LEU A 258 -18.30 13.37 -14.33
C LEU A 258 -19.46 12.42 -14.02
N THR A 259 -19.45 11.23 -14.60
CA THR A 259 -20.49 10.22 -14.36
C THR A 259 -20.57 9.86 -12.88
N ASN A 260 -19.43 9.72 -12.21
CA ASN A 260 -19.38 9.43 -10.77
C ASN A 260 -19.93 10.61 -9.96
N ALA A 261 -19.55 11.85 -10.29
CA ALA A 261 -20.03 13.04 -9.58
C ALA A 261 -21.55 13.22 -9.72
N LEU A 262 -22.12 12.97 -10.91
CA LEU A 262 -23.57 12.99 -11.14
C LEU A 262 -24.31 11.89 -10.34
N ARG A 263 -23.63 10.83 -9.95
CA ARG A 263 -24.14 9.78 -9.05
C ARG A 263 -23.91 10.10 -7.56
N GLY A 264 -23.36 11.27 -7.24
CA GLY A 264 -23.04 11.69 -5.87
C GLY A 264 -21.67 11.28 -5.35
N TYR A 265 -20.76 10.86 -6.22
CA TYR A 265 -19.40 10.45 -5.88
C TYR A 265 -18.35 11.35 -6.55
N PRO A 266 -18.11 12.56 -6.03
CA PRO A 266 -17.11 13.46 -6.58
C PRO A 266 -15.69 12.87 -6.44
N PRO A 267 -14.70 13.41 -7.23
CA PRO A 267 -13.31 12.98 -7.13
C PRO A 267 -12.74 13.16 -5.73
N SER A 268 -12.01 12.16 -5.25
CA SER A 268 -11.26 12.23 -3.99
C SER A 268 -10.02 13.12 -4.10
N MET A 269 -9.41 13.46 -2.96
CA MET A 269 -8.09 14.10 -2.93
C MET A 269 -7.04 13.24 -3.62
N ALA A 270 -7.09 11.94 -3.42
CA ALA A 270 -6.18 10.98 -4.06
C ALA A 270 -6.31 10.95 -5.59
N SER A 271 -7.53 11.14 -6.13
CA SER A 271 -7.70 11.29 -7.58
C SER A 271 -6.98 12.51 -8.13
N LYS A 272 -7.00 13.63 -7.38
CA LYS A 272 -6.30 14.86 -7.75
C LYS A 272 -4.78 14.68 -7.63
N ALA A 273 -4.32 14.10 -6.52
CA ALA A 273 -2.91 13.85 -6.25
C ALA A 273 -2.29 12.95 -7.34
N PHE A 274 -2.95 11.85 -7.68
CA PHE A 274 -2.48 10.93 -8.72
C PHE A 274 -2.27 11.62 -10.07
N LEU A 275 -3.20 12.47 -10.53
CA LEU A 275 -3.08 13.14 -11.82
C LEU A 275 -1.95 14.19 -11.87
N ASN A 276 -1.38 14.58 -10.73
CA ASN A 276 -0.18 15.41 -10.69
C ASN A 276 1.09 14.60 -11.02
N TYR A 277 1.07 13.29 -10.80
CA TYR A 277 2.17 12.36 -11.06
C TYR A 277 1.94 11.48 -12.29
N ALA A 278 1.04 11.89 -13.19
CA ALA A 278 0.68 11.08 -14.36
C ALA A 278 1.49 11.39 -15.64
N THR A 279 2.48 12.29 -15.56
CA THR A 279 3.25 12.77 -16.72
C THR A 279 4.67 12.23 -16.80
N GLU A 280 5.44 12.41 -15.75
CA GLU A 280 6.89 12.22 -15.76
C GLU A 280 7.37 11.55 -14.46
N PRO A 281 8.44 10.78 -14.55
CA PRO A 281 9.22 10.36 -15.73
C PRO A 281 8.58 9.25 -16.56
N ILE A 282 7.49 8.64 -16.10
CA ILE A 282 6.72 7.61 -16.84
C ILE A 282 5.40 8.25 -17.30
N PRO A 283 5.22 8.51 -18.61
CA PRO A 283 3.95 9.03 -19.11
C PRO A 283 2.86 7.96 -19.05
N ILE A 284 1.87 8.16 -18.17
CA ILE A 284 0.75 7.23 -17.98
C ILE A 284 -0.31 7.44 -19.06
N PHE A 285 -0.48 8.69 -19.47
CA PHE A 285 -1.47 9.11 -20.48
C PHE A 285 -0.82 9.98 -21.55
N SER A 286 -1.41 9.99 -22.74
CA SER A 286 -1.07 11.05 -23.72
C SER A 286 -1.46 12.42 -23.17
N SER A 287 -0.77 13.47 -23.61
CA SER A 287 -1.02 14.86 -23.17
C SER A 287 -2.49 15.28 -23.34
N LEU A 288 -3.13 14.87 -24.45
CA LEU A 288 -4.54 15.17 -24.71
C LEU A 288 -5.47 14.42 -23.74
N SER A 289 -5.19 13.13 -23.48
CA SER A 289 -5.97 12.31 -22.55
C SER A 289 -5.87 12.87 -21.13
N LEU A 290 -4.67 13.23 -20.69
CA LEU A 290 -4.45 13.80 -19.37
C LEU A 290 -5.15 15.16 -19.21
N MET A 291 -5.10 16.02 -20.23
CA MET A 291 -5.80 17.31 -20.23
C MET A 291 -7.33 17.10 -20.08
N ARG A 292 -7.90 16.14 -20.81
CA ARG A 292 -9.33 15.76 -20.69
C ARG A 292 -9.65 15.23 -19.29
N LEU A 293 -8.82 14.37 -18.74
CA LEU A 293 -9.00 13.83 -17.37
C LEU A 293 -8.97 14.95 -16.32
N LYS A 294 -8.01 15.86 -16.39
CA LYS A 294 -7.91 17.02 -15.48
C LYS A 294 -9.12 17.95 -15.60
N ALA A 295 -9.57 18.24 -16.82
CA ALA A 295 -10.76 19.07 -17.05
C ALA A 295 -12.04 18.42 -16.50
N THR A 296 -12.26 17.12 -16.77
CA THR A 296 -13.43 16.40 -16.25
C THR A 296 -13.37 16.24 -14.74
N LEU A 297 -12.19 16.05 -14.15
CA LEU A 297 -12.01 16.03 -12.70
C LEU A 297 -12.37 17.36 -12.06
N THR A 298 -11.94 18.49 -12.66
CA THR A 298 -12.23 19.84 -12.15
C THR A 298 -13.74 20.11 -12.16
N LEU A 299 -14.42 19.81 -13.27
CA LEU A 299 -15.86 19.95 -13.38
C LEU A 299 -16.61 19.03 -12.41
N ALA A 300 -16.18 17.77 -12.28
CA ALA A 300 -16.74 16.82 -11.33
C ALA A 300 -16.57 17.27 -9.87
N ALA A 301 -15.41 17.86 -9.54
CA ALA A 301 -15.16 18.41 -8.21
C ALA A 301 -16.05 19.62 -7.92
N PHE A 302 -16.36 20.44 -8.94
CA PHE A 302 -17.32 21.55 -8.81
C PHE A 302 -18.74 21.03 -8.53
N ILE A 303 -19.21 20.05 -9.31
CA ILE A 303 -20.52 19.39 -9.07
C ILE A 303 -20.59 18.84 -7.65
N GLY A 304 -19.53 18.21 -7.15
CA GLY A 304 -19.44 17.61 -5.81
C GLY A 304 -19.57 18.61 -4.65
N ARG A 305 -19.51 19.93 -4.90
CA ARG A 305 -19.80 20.95 -3.88
C ARG A 305 -21.28 21.07 -3.59
N PHE A 306 -22.13 20.73 -4.56
CA PHE A 306 -23.58 20.87 -4.49
C PHE A 306 -24.28 19.52 -4.30
N TYR A 307 -23.67 18.45 -4.75
CA TYR A 307 -24.25 17.12 -4.70
C TYR A 307 -23.22 16.05 -4.28
N ARG A 308 -23.43 15.49 -3.10
CA ARG A 308 -22.60 14.41 -2.56
C ARG A 308 -23.48 13.43 -1.79
N ARG A 309 -23.34 12.13 -2.06
CA ARG A 309 -23.90 11.08 -1.22
C ARG A 309 -22.98 10.88 -0.02
N SER A 310 -23.55 10.81 1.15
CA SER A 310 -22.90 10.45 2.40
C SER A 310 -22.50 8.98 2.40
#